data_2832d574bd941bbba026f68b5e91bbb9
#
_entry.id   2832d574bd941bbba026f68b5e91bbb9
#
_cell.length_a   1.000
_cell.length_b   1.000
_cell.length_c   1.000
_cell.angle_alpha   90.00
_cell.angle_beta   90.00
_cell.angle_gamma   90.00
#
_symmetry.space_group_name_H-M   'P 1'
#
loop_
_entity.id
_entity.type
_entity.pdbx_description
1 polymer ?
#
loop_
_entity_poly.entity_id
_entity_poly.type
_entity_poly.pdbx_seq_one_letter_code
_entity_poly.pdbx_strand_id
1 'polypeptide(L)'
;MEQSVFSYGIIAFLLGTLGIGVWASQQIKGDSVNFLVAGRGLALPLAAATLMAQSVDSNATLGNTDLSSAFGFWAGAALPLGLALCLLLTGLFLAKPMNRMGLITIPDFYRVKYGRTVEVIAACIMSVSFSFLLAGNLVAGGYMFENFLGTSYVGGITLLAALVFAYTVSGGLFAVAYTDFIQIIIAVVGAWAMLAFVLVNFGLTVDPGMGPGALEQLTSPAAGAAVNWASLIALGFGNMVAIDFMARIFAADSPETAQKACFVASAGTLAIGIPFSIIALGANGILSQAGITPDGPVLYAMLKGVVPPLLGLLVLAAILSASLSTADGAILGTSSVLAHNVLGIRHATAHGAGGDKLLLITRLMAVVITVLGVVLGLKVPQTGVLLLLAFDMSFAGLVVPLIGGLFWAKATRQGALACIAVGSLSRLLMFSLMPTMFGVDNTLLYFPNGLFTADFDGFPTMISPLLGLVAFVAVSLLTHKPLTAERQRDKVLDEVRSL
;
A
#
# COMPACT_ATOMS: atom_id res chain seq x y z
N MET A 1 6.60 16.11 31.97
CA MET A 1 6.34 14.69 32.32
C MET A 1 5.66 13.94 31.18
N GLU A 2 4.63 14.49 30.54
CA GLU A 2 3.88 13.84 29.44
C GLU A 2 4.74 13.61 28.19
N GLN A 3 5.51 14.61 27.75
CA GLN A 3 6.41 14.48 26.60
C GLN A 3 7.48 13.40 26.80
N SER A 4 7.94 13.21 28.05
CA SER A 4 8.90 12.14 28.36
C SER A 4 8.30 10.75 28.21
N VAL A 5 7.01 10.56 28.55
CA VAL A 5 6.31 9.27 28.40
C VAL A 5 6.22 8.89 26.92
N PHE A 6 5.82 9.83 26.06
CA PHE A 6 5.77 9.59 24.62
C PHE A 6 7.15 9.28 24.04
N SER A 7 8.16 10.08 24.36
CA SER A 7 9.51 9.90 23.83
C SER A 7 10.10 8.55 24.24
N TYR A 8 10.07 8.19 25.52
CA TYR A 8 10.61 6.91 25.99
C TYR A 8 9.81 5.72 25.44
N GLY A 9 8.47 5.83 25.39
CA GLY A 9 7.61 4.78 24.86
C GLY A 9 7.84 4.51 23.37
N ILE A 10 7.93 5.57 22.55
CA ILE A 10 8.23 5.47 21.10
C ILE A 10 9.62 4.83 20.92
N ILE A 11 10.64 5.31 21.63
CA ILE A 11 12.01 4.74 21.53
C ILE A 11 12.01 3.26 21.93
N ALA A 12 11.36 2.89 23.02
CA ALA A 12 11.27 1.51 23.46
C ALA A 12 10.57 0.61 22.42
N PHE A 13 9.47 1.11 21.81
CA PHE A 13 8.77 0.41 20.74
C PHE A 13 9.66 0.20 19.50
N LEU A 14 10.39 1.24 19.07
CA LEU A 14 11.30 1.17 17.92
C LEU A 14 12.45 0.20 18.16
N LEU A 15 13.06 0.22 19.37
CA LEU A 15 14.13 -0.70 19.75
C LEU A 15 13.62 -2.15 19.81
N GLY A 16 12.39 -2.36 20.30
CA GLY A 16 11.73 -3.67 20.30
C GLY A 16 11.51 -4.20 18.88
N THR A 17 10.97 -3.37 17.98
CA THR A 17 10.78 -3.72 16.57
C THR A 17 12.11 -4.06 15.89
N LEU A 18 13.14 -3.25 16.09
CA LEU A 18 14.48 -3.51 15.56
C LEU A 18 15.05 -4.84 16.10
N GLY A 19 14.88 -5.10 17.40
CA GLY A 19 15.33 -6.34 18.03
C GLY A 19 14.68 -7.59 17.43
N ILE A 20 13.37 -7.55 17.19
CA ILE A 20 12.62 -8.62 16.53
C ILE A 20 13.12 -8.82 15.09
N GLY A 21 13.31 -7.73 14.34
CA GLY A 21 13.83 -7.78 12.98
C GLY A 21 15.22 -8.41 12.87
N VAL A 22 16.12 -8.03 13.78
CA VAL A 22 17.47 -8.60 13.85
C VAL A 22 17.42 -10.08 14.25
N TRP A 23 16.59 -10.45 15.24
CA TRP A 23 16.39 -11.85 15.61
C TRP A 23 15.89 -12.70 14.45
N ALA A 24 14.89 -12.20 13.71
CA ALA A 24 14.32 -12.90 12.56
C ALA A 24 15.31 -13.08 11.40
N SER A 25 16.37 -12.25 11.33
CA SER A 25 17.40 -12.33 10.29
C SER A 25 18.10 -13.70 10.23
N GLN A 26 18.11 -14.44 11.35
CA GLN A 26 18.67 -15.79 11.44
C GLN A 26 17.94 -16.81 10.51
N GLN A 27 16.69 -16.52 10.12
CA GLN A 27 15.90 -17.36 9.24
C GLN A 27 16.33 -17.29 7.77
N ILE A 28 17.04 -16.24 7.36
CA ILE A 28 17.42 -16.01 5.95
C ILE A 28 18.40 -17.04 5.43
N LYS A 29 19.36 -17.47 6.27
CA LYS A 29 20.39 -18.47 5.92
C LYS A 29 21.14 -18.14 4.61
N GLY A 30 21.25 -16.85 4.25
CA GLY A 30 21.95 -16.40 3.05
C GLY A 30 21.23 -16.69 1.72
N ASP A 31 19.96 -17.02 1.74
CA ASP A 31 19.14 -17.41 0.58
C ASP A 31 18.13 -16.33 0.22
N SER A 32 18.04 -15.97 -1.08
CA SER A 32 17.14 -14.93 -1.55
C SER A 32 15.66 -15.35 -1.51
N VAL A 33 15.31 -16.62 -1.63
CA VAL A 33 13.92 -17.07 -1.52
C VAL A 33 13.43 -16.93 -0.08
N ASN A 34 14.30 -17.27 0.90
CA ASN A 34 14.01 -17.00 2.30
C ASN A 34 13.85 -15.51 2.58
N PHE A 35 14.69 -14.68 1.97
CA PHE A 35 14.65 -13.22 2.15
C PHE A 35 13.41 -12.58 1.53
N LEU A 36 13.03 -12.98 0.30
CA LEU A 36 11.99 -12.31 -0.50
C LEU A 36 10.59 -12.84 -0.24
N VAL A 37 10.44 -14.17 -0.03
CA VAL A 37 9.15 -14.85 0.12
C VAL A 37 9.11 -15.79 1.34
N ALA A 38 9.94 -15.53 2.36
CA ALA A 38 9.98 -16.28 3.62
C ALA A 38 10.00 -17.82 3.41
N GLY A 39 10.73 -18.29 2.40
CA GLY A 39 10.79 -19.71 2.04
C GLY A 39 9.46 -20.33 1.64
N ARG A 40 8.42 -19.52 1.41
CA ARG A 40 7.03 -19.95 1.14
C ARG A 40 6.44 -20.79 2.26
N GLY A 41 6.75 -20.45 3.49
CA GLY A 41 6.35 -21.19 4.69
C GLY A 41 5.49 -20.40 5.66
N LEU A 42 4.87 -19.27 5.24
CA LEU A 42 4.03 -18.50 6.14
C LEU A 42 2.70 -19.21 6.37
N ALA A 43 2.50 -19.67 7.61
CA ALA A 43 1.24 -20.21 8.08
C ALA A 43 0.16 -19.10 8.20
N LEU A 44 -1.11 -19.50 8.24
CA LEU A 44 -2.26 -18.60 8.22
C LEU A 44 -2.16 -17.41 9.20
N PRO A 45 -1.78 -17.55 10.48
CA PRO A 45 -1.73 -16.42 11.40
C PRO A 45 -0.73 -15.33 10.95
N LEU A 46 0.47 -15.73 10.53
CA LEU A 46 1.50 -14.80 10.04
C LEU A 46 1.12 -14.21 8.68
N ALA A 47 0.63 -15.04 7.74
CA ALA A 47 0.21 -14.57 6.43
C ALA A 47 -0.95 -13.56 6.52
N ALA A 48 -1.94 -13.81 7.39
CA ALA A 48 -3.05 -12.90 7.61
C ALA A 48 -2.60 -11.59 8.30
N ALA A 49 -1.79 -11.70 9.34
CA ALA A 49 -1.29 -10.54 10.08
C ALA A 49 -0.47 -9.61 9.19
N THR A 50 0.46 -10.17 8.39
CA THR A 50 1.31 -9.36 7.53
C THR A 50 0.54 -8.76 6.33
N LEU A 51 -0.48 -9.44 5.78
CA LEU A 51 -1.38 -8.85 4.79
C LEU A 51 -2.21 -7.71 5.39
N MET A 52 -2.73 -7.90 6.62
CA MET A 52 -3.48 -6.88 7.33
C MET A 52 -2.59 -5.67 7.65
N ALA A 53 -1.37 -5.88 8.12
CA ALA A 53 -0.43 -4.82 8.45
C ALA A 53 -0.06 -3.98 7.22
N GLN A 54 0.10 -4.60 6.05
CA GLN A 54 0.35 -3.87 4.81
C GLN A 54 -0.87 -3.07 4.32
N SER A 55 -2.08 -3.50 4.64
CA SER A 55 -3.30 -2.80 4.23
C SER A 55 -3.67 -1.65 5.17
N VAL A 56 -3.18 -1.68 6.41
CA VAL A 56 -3.42 -0.62 7.40
C VAL A 56 -2.14 0.19 7.55
N ASP A 57 -1.94 1.12 6.65
CA ASP A 57 -0.81 2.04 6.71
C ASP A 57 -1.16 3.34 7.48
N SER A 58 -0.18 4.22 7.63
CA SER A 58 -0.40 5.51 8.29
C SER A 58 -1.39 6.40 7.53
N ASN A 59 -1.55 6.20 6.24
CA ASN A 59 -2.54 6.93 5.45
C ASN A 59 -3.95 6.42 5.74
N ALA A 60 -4.13 5.10 5.91
CA ALA A 60 -5.41 4.52 6.31
C ALA A 60 -5.80 4.86 7.75
N THR A 61 -4.88 5.36 8.56
CA THR A 61 -5.13 5.85 9.93
C THR A 61 -5.17 7.37 10.00
N LEU A 62 -4.05 8.05 9.79
CA LEU A 62 -3.95 9.52 9.81
C LEU A 62 -4.67 10.17 8.64
N GLY A 63 -4.39 9.74 7.41
CA GLY A 63 -5.05 10.28 6.22
C GLY A 63 -6.57 10.08 6.27
N ASN A 64 -7.03 8.92 6.76
CA ASN A 64 -8.44 8.65 7.02
C ASN A 64 -9.03 9.62 8.04
N THR A 65 -8.37 9.86 9.17
CA THR A 65 -8.88 10.79 10.18
C THR A 65 -8.92 12.22 9.67
N ASP A 66 -7.90 12.67 8.97
CA ASP A 66 -7.84 14.02 8.40
C ASP A 66 -8.95 14.23 7.35
N LEU A 67 -9.12 13.28 6.41
CA LEU A 67 -10.17 13.35 5.39
C LEU A 67 -11.58 13.24 6.00
N SER A 68 -11.79 12.33 6.96
CA SER A 68 -13.10 12.20 7.61
C SER A 68 -13.48 13.44 8.43
N SER A 69 -12.52 14.07 9.09
CA SER A 69 -12.75 15.28 9.89
C SER A 69 -12.99 16.53 9.04
N ALA A 70 -12.40 16.58 7.83
CA ALA A 70 -12.51 17.71 6.91
C ALA A 70 -13.74 17.61 5.98
N PHE A 71 -13.99 16.43 5.43
CA PHE A 71 -14.95 16.22 4.32
C PHE A 71 -16.06 15.21 4.66
N GLY A 72 -16.03 14.58 5.81
CA GLY A 72 -17.03 13.64 6.29
C GLY A 72 -16.62 12.17 6.15
N PHE A 73 -17.49 11.29 6.70
CA PHE A 73 -17.22 9.87 6.87
C PHE A 73 -16.71 9.19 5.59
N TRP A 74 -17.40 9.37 4.46
CA TRP A 74 -17.08 8.64 3.25
C TRP A 74 -15.78 9.08 2.59
N ALA A 75 -15.34 10.32 2.83
CA ALA A 75 -14.06 10.80 2.31
C ALA A 75 -12.87 10.04 2.93
N GLY A 76 -12.90 9.81 4.25
CA GLY A 76 -11.84 9.04 4.91
C GLY A 76 -12.08 7.53 4.85
N ALA A 77 -13.32 7.07 5.10
CA ALA A 77 -13.65 5.64 5.11
C ALA A 77 -13.45 4.96 3.74
N ALA A 78 -13.46 5.71 2.64
CA ALA A 78 -13.11 5.19 1.31
C ALA A 78 -11.72 4.52 1.30
N LEU A 79 -10.77 4.97 2.14
CA LEU A 79 -9.43 4.39 2.22
C LEU A 79 -9.46 2.95 2.77
N PRO A 80 -9.87 2.70 4.03
CA PRO A 80 -9.92 1.33 4.55
C PRO A 80 -10.94 0.45 3.83
N LEU A 81 -12.04 1.00 3.30
CA LEU A 81 -13.01 0.25 2.50
C LEU A 81 -12.40 -0.22 1.18
N GLY A 82 -11.66 0.65 0.48
CA GLY A 82 -10.97 0.28 -0.76
C GLY A 82 -9.92 -0.81 -0.52
N LEU A 83 -9.09 -0.66 0.51
CA LEU A 83 -8.06 -1.64 0.86
C LEU A 83 -8.68 -3.00 1.25
N ALA A 84 -9.76 -3.00 2.04
CA ALA A 84 -10.49 -4.21 2.39
C ALA A 84 -11.14 -4.87 1.16
N LEU A 85 -11.71 -4.07 0.24
CA LEU A 85 -12.26 -4.55 -1.03
C LEU A 85 -11.17 -5.21 -1.88
N CYS A 86 -9.98 -4.61 -1.96
CA CYS A 86 -8.85 -5.20 -2.67
C CYS A 86 -8.50 -6.59 -2.13
N LEU A 87 -8.35 -6.72 -0.81
CA LEU A 87 -8.04 -8.00 -0.17
C LEU A 87 -9.15 -9.02 -0.37
N LEU A 88 -10.41 -8.61 -0.29
CA LEU A 88 -11.57 -9.47 -0.56
C LEU A 88 -11.53 -10.00 -2.00
N LEU A 89 -11.39 -9.12 -2.99
CA LEU A 89 -11.33 -9.47 -4.40
C LEU A 89 -10.09 -10.33 -4.72
N THR A 90 -8.95 -9.99 -4.13
CA THR A 90 -7.72 -10.78 -4.25
C THR A 90 -7.91 -12.19 -3.68
N GLY A 91 -8.54 -12.32 -2.51
CA GLY A 91 -8.88 -13.61 -1.93
C GLY A 91 -9.83 -14.44 -2.78
N LEU A 92 -10.83 -13.79 -3.37
CA LEU A 92 -11.81 -14.48 -4.22
C LEU A 92 -11.21 -14.95 -5.55
N PHE A 93 -10.39 -14.14 -6.20
CA PHE A 93 -10.01 -14.36 -7.59
C PHE A 93 -8.51 -14.62 -7.81
N LEU A 94 -7.61 -13.98 -7.04
CA LEU A 94 -6.18 -13.96 -7.36
C LEU A 94 -5.33 -14.85 -6.44
N ALA A 95 -5.65 -14.95 -5.15
CA ALA A 95 -4.75 -15.55 -4.16
C ALA A 95 -4.36 -17.00 -4.50
N LYS A 96 -5.33 -17.87 -4.82
CA LYS A 96 -5.05 -19.27 -5.16
C LYS A 96 -4.25 -19.40 -6.46
N PRO A 97 -4.67 -18.83 -7.60
CA PRO A 97 -3.91 -18.98 -8.83
C PRO A 97 -2.52 -18.37 -8.73
N MET A 98 -2.37 -17.22 -8.08
CA MET A 98 -1.07 -16.57 -7.93
C MET A 98 -0.12 -17.35 -7.02
N ASN A 99 -0.58 -17.85 -5.86
CA ASN A 99 0.24 -18.68 -4.98
C ASN A 99 0.72 -19.96 -5.69
N ARG A 100 -0.18 -20.65 -6.44
CA ARG A 100 0.18 -21.85 -7.22
C ARG A 100 1.26 -21.63 -8.27
N MET A 101 1.38 -20.42 -8.80
CA MET A 101 2.42 -20.10 -9.78
C MET A 101 3.84 -20.10 -9.18
N GLY A 102 3.96 -20.02 -7.85
CA GLY A 102 5.25 -20.06 -7.17
C GLY A 102 6.23 -18.96 -7.58
N LEU A 103 5.73 -17.77 -7.90
CA LEU A 103 6.53 -16.63 -8.33
C LEU A 103 7.30 -15.98 -7.16
N ILE A 104 8.30 -15.18 -7.46
CA ILE A 104 9.05 -14.39 -6.45
C ILE A 104 8.44 -12.99 -6.35
N THR A 105 8.08 -12.41 -7.50
CA THR A 105 7.53 -11.06 -7.59
C THR A 105 6.33 -11.04 -8.53
N ILE A 106 5.42 -10.07 -8.37
CA ILE A 106 4.28 -9.96 -9.29
C ILE A 106 4.68 -9.63 -10.75
N PRO A 107 5.72 -8.85 -11.08
CA PRO A 107 6.16 -8.71 -12.46
C PRO A 107 6.54 -10.02 -13.17
N ASP A 108 6.89 -11.08 -12.43
CA ASP A 108 7.12 -12.40 -13.02
C ASP A 108 5.87 -12.95 -13.71
N PHE A 109 4.66 -12.64 -13.21
CA PHE A 109 3.42 -12.98 -13.90
C PHE A 109 3.35 -12.37 -15.29
N TYR A 110 3.69 -11.08 -15.42
CA TYR A 110 3.69 -10.40 -16.72
C TYR A 110 4.74 -10.99 -17.66
N ARG A 111 5.87 -11.45 -17.12
CA ARG A 111 6.89 -12.18 -17.92
C ARG A 111 6.35 -13.49 -18.47
N VAL A 112 5.76 -14.31 -17.60
CA VAL A 112 5.21 -15.63 -17.98
C VAL A 112 4.10 -15.47 -19.01
N LYS A 113 3.25 -14.46 -18.87
CA LYS A 113 2.08 -14.28 -19.73
C LYS A 113 2.37 -13.48 -20.98
N TYR A 114 3.20 -12.42 -20.92
CA TYR A 114 3.37 -11.43 -21.97
C TYR A 114 4.84 -11.21 -22.41
N GLY A 115 5.77 -11.81 -21.70
CA GLY A 115 7.20 -11.73 -22.01
C GLY A 115 7.94 -10.58 -21.34
N ARG A 116 9.26 -10.57 -21.55
CA ARG A 116 10.24 -9.71 -20.84
C ARG A 116 9.94 -8.21 -20.92
N THR A 117 9.51 -7.71 -22.07
CA THR A 117 9.25 -6.27 -22.26
C THR A 117 8.12 -5.79 -21.34
N VAL A 118 7.01 -6.55 -21.26
CA VAL A 118 5.88 -6.19 -20.38
C VAL A 118 6.28 -6.31 -18.91
N GLU A 119 7.06 -7.33 -18.57
CA GLU A 119 7.63 -7.48 -17.22
C GLU A 119 8.40 -6.23 -16.78
N VAL A 120 9.34 -5.76 -17.60
CA VAL A 120 10.19 -4.61 -17.24
C VAL A 120 9.36 -3.33 -17.11
N ILE A 121 8.45 -3.09 -18.05
CA ILE A 121 7.59 -1.90 -17.99
C ILE A 121 6.70 -1.93 -16.75
N ALA A 122 6.06 -3.07 -16.46
CA ALA A 122 5.26 -3.24 -15.26
C ALA A 122 6.09 -3.05 -13.99
N ALA A 123 7.30 -3.63 -13.94
CA ALA A 123 8.23 -3.48 -12.83
C ALA A 123 8.63 -2.01 -12.59
N CYS A 124 8.88 -1.24 -13.64
CA CYS A 124 9.20 0.19 -13.52
C CYS A 124 8.00 1.00 -12.98
N ILE A 125 6.79 0.77 -13.51
CA ILE A 125 5.57 1.46 -13.03
C ILE A 125 5.34 1.13 -11.56
N MET A 126 5.38 -0.14 -11.18
CA MET A 126 5.22 -0.57 -9.78
C MET A 126 6.29 0.04 -8.87
N SER A 127 7.55 0.12 -9.32
CA SER A 127 8.63 0.70 -8.52
C SER A 127 8.42 2.19 -8.27
N VAL A 128 7.94 2.95 -9.25
CA VAL A 128 7.58 4.35 -9.08
C VAL A 128 6.41 4.49 -8.12
N SER A 129 5.34 3.72 -8.32
CA SER A 129 4.16 3.70 -7.45
C SER A 129 4.52 3.44 -5.99
N PHE A 130 5.33 2.43 -5.73
CA PHE A 130 5.74 2.06 -4.37
C PHE A 130 6.74 3.02 -3.74
N SER A 131 7.45 3.82 -4.54
CA SER A 131 8.25 4.93 -4.01
C SER A 131 7.38 6.04 -3.43
N PHE A 132 6.21 6.32 -4.02
CA PHE A 132 5.20 7.22 -3.44
C PHE A 132 4.58 6.65 -2.16
N LEU A 133 4.27 5.34 -2.14
CA LEU A 133 3.77 4.67 -0.93
C LEU A 133 4.76 4.76 0.23
N LEU A 134 6.04 4.49 -0.03
CA LEU A 134 7.10 4.64 0.96
C LEU A 134 7.19 6.07 1.47
N ALA A 135 7.20 7.05 0.56
CA ALA A 135 7.27 8.45 0.92
C ALA A 135 6.12 8.87 1.84
N GLY A 136 4.88 8.47 1.56
CA GLY A 136 3.71 8.77 2.39
C GLY A 136 3.85 8.27 3.83
N ASN A 137 4.35 7.05 4.01
CA ASN A 137 4.58 6.47 5.34
C ASN A 137 5.74 7.15 6.07
N LEU A 138 6.81 7.53 5.36
CA LEU A 138 7.90 8.30 5.94
C LEU A 138 7.47 9.72 6.37
N VAL A 139 6.59 10.37 5.61
CA VAL A 139 5.99 11.68 5.96
C VAL A 139 5.22 11.58 7.28
N ALA A 140 4.36 10.58 7.43
CA ALA A 140 3.61 10.38 8.67
C ALA A 140 4.54 10.19 9.88
N GLY A 141 5.59 9.38 9.74
CA GLY A 141 6.59 9.21 10.79
C GLY A 141 7.42 10.46 11.05
N GLY A 142 7.72 11.24 10.02
CA GLY A 142 8.40 12.53 10.14
C GLY A 142 7.62 13.49 11.03
N TYR A 143 6.33 13.66 10.78
CA TYR A 143 5.44 14.45 11.63
C TYR A 143 5.31 13.89 13.04
N MET A 144 5.24 12.57 13.19
CA MET A 144 5.19 11.95 14.51
C MET A 144 6.45 12.28 15.34
N PHE A 145 7.64 12.15 14.75
CA PHE A 145 8.89 12.40 15.46
C PHE A 145 9.07 13.91 15.77
N GLU A 146 8.67 14.77 14.86
CA GLU A 146 8.64 16.21 15.11
C GLU A 146 7.72 16.55 16.29
N ASN A 147 6.49 16.01 16.29
CA ASN A 147 5.47 16.32 17.27
C ASN A 147 5.71 15.71 18.67
N PHE A 148 6.32 14.52 18.75
CA PHE A 148 6.41 13.75 20.00
C PHE A 148 7.84 13.48 20.46
N LEU A 149 8.84 13.52 19.57
CA LEU A 149 10.26 13.38 19.92
C LEU A 149 11.03 14.70 19.93
N GLY A 150 10.42 15.77 19.40
CA GLY A 150 11.08 17.08 19.30
C GLY A 150 12.20 17.14 18.25
N THR A 151 12.22 16.24 17.28
CA THR A 151 13.15 16.31 16.14
C THR A 151 12.64 17.35 15.13
N SER A 152 13.49 17.76 14.19
CA SER A 152 12.99 18.43 12.99
C SER A 152 12.26 17.41 12.09
N TYR A 153 11.34 17.88 11.25
CA TYR A 153 10.67 17.05 10.25
C TYR A 153 11.64 16.24 9.38
N VAL A 154 12.70 16.90 8.88
CA VAL A 154 13.77 16.26 8.10
C VAL A 154 14.49 15.19 8.91
N GLY A 155 14.81 15.50 10.18
CA GLY A 155 15.42 14.54 11.10
C GLY A 155 14.53 13.35 11.36
N GLY A 156 13.22 13.56 11.55
CA GLY A 156 12.23 12.52 11.78
C GLY A 156 12.09 11.55 10.60
N ILE A 157 11.92 12.08 9.37
CA ILE A 157 11.87 11.25 8.15
C ILE A 157 13.15 10.42 8.00
N THR A 158 14.32 11.05 8.17
CA THR A 158 15.61 10.38 7.97
C THR A 158 15.84 9.29 9.01
N LEU A 159 15.50 9.55 10.27
CA LEU A 159 15.64 8.59 11.35
C LEU A 159 14.71 7.38 11.15
N LEU A 160 13.44 7.63 10.80
CA LEU A 160 12.49 6.55 10.52
C LEU A 160 12.96 5.71 9.33
N ALA A 161 13.37 6.35 8.23
CA ALA A 161 13.87 5.67 7.04
C ALA A 161 15.09 4.80 7.35
N ALA A 162 16.05 5.31 8.13
CA ALA A 162 17.22 4.55 8.53
C ALA A 162 16.86 3.33 9.39
N LEU A 163 15.91 3.47 10.30
CA LEU A 163 15.45 2.39 11.17
C LEU A 163 14.73 1.30 10.39
N VAL A 164 13.77 1.68 9.54
CA VAL A 164 13.04 0.72 8.68
C VAL A 164 14.01 -0.01 7.76
N PHE A 165 14.90 0.72 7.11
CA PHE A 165 15.94 0.14 6.26
C PHE A 165 16.79 -0.89 7.02
N ALA A 166 17.24 -0.57 8.24
CA ALA A 166 18.15 -1.42 8.99
C ALA A 166 17.55 -2.80 9.29
N TYR A 167 16.30 -2.88 9.78
CA TYR A 167 15.72 -4.19 10.10
C TYR A 167 15.22 -4.92 8.84
N THR A 168 14.70 -4.20 7.84
CA THR A 168 14.21 -4.80 6.59
C THR A 168 15.35 -5.46 5.82
N VAL A 169 16.49 -4.76 5.65
CA VAL A 169 17.66 -5.29 4.95
C VAL A 169 18.30 -6.44 5.71
N SER A 170 18.22 -6.43 7.04
CA SER A 170 18.74 -7.52 7.89
C SER A 170 17.90 -8.78 7.76
N GLY A 171 16.57 -8.69 7.89
CA GLY A 171 15.69 -9.85 8.11
C GLY A 171 14.71 -10.17 6.97
N GLY A 172 14.62 -9.35 5.92
CA GLY A 172 13.71 -9.58 4.79
C GLY A 172 12.26 -9.85 5.22
N LEU A 173 11.54 -10.66 4.45
CA LEU A 173 10.12 -10.94 4.72
C LEU A 173 9.87 -11.70 6.03
N PHE A 174 10.84 -12.45 6.56
CA PHE A 174 10.70 -13.05 7.89
C PHE A 174 10.65 -11.98 8.99
N ALA A 175 11.56 -10.99 8.95
CA ALA A 175 11.54 -9.90 9.91
C ALA A 175 10.21 -9.14 9.85
N VAL A 176 9.81 -8.79 8.64
CA VAL A 176 8.55 -8.10 8.36
C VAL A 176 7.36 -8.89 8.93
N ALA A 177 7.22 -10.18 8.63
CA ALA A 177 6.09 -10.98 9.09
C ALA A 177 5.99 -11.08 10.63
N TYR A 178 7.12 -11.20 11.33
CA TYR A 178 7.12 -11.27 12.80
C TYR A 178 6.85 -9.91 13.44
N THR A 179 7.40 -8.82 12.92
CA THR A 179 7.08 -7.47 13.38
C THR A 179 5.63 -7.12 13.13
N ASP A 180 5.13 -7.39 11.92
CA ASP A 180 3.75 -7.17 11.51
C ASP A 180 2.74 -7.87 12.44
N PHE A 181 3.04 -9.11 12.85
CA PHE A 181 2.17 -9.86 13.75
C PHE A 181 1.94 -9.16 15.10
N ILE A 182 2.98 -8.58 15.67
CA ILE A 182 2.89 -7.83 16.93
C ILE A 182 2.24 -6.46 16.68
N GLN A 183 2.64 -5.79 15.63
CA GLN A 183 2.18 -4.46 15.25
C GLN A 183 0.68 -4.42 14.97
N ILE A 184 0.12 -5.45 14.32
CA ILE A 184 -1.31 -5.49 14.03
C ILE A 184 -2.16 -5.67 15.30
N ILE A 185 -1.67 -6.39 16.29
CA ILE A 185 -2.34 -6.52 17.59
C ILE A 185 -2.41 -5.16 18.28
N ILE A 186 -1.29 -4.42 18.27
CA ILE A 186 -1.21 -3.07 18.84
C ILE A 186 -2.17 -2.13 18.09
N ALA A 187 -2.23 -2.22 16.76
CA ALA A 187 -3.10 -1.39 15.94
C ALA A 187 -4.59 -1.64 16.23
N VAL A 188 -5.02 -2.91 16.35
CA VAL A 188 -6.40 -3.25 16.71
C VAL A 188 -6.73 -2.73 18.10
N VAL A 189 -5.90 -3.02 19.10
CA VAL A 189 -6.16 -2.60 20.48
C VAL A 189 -6.16 -1.08 20.59
N GLY A 190 -5.22 -0.39 19.94
CA GLY A 190 -5.14 1.07 19.94
C GLY A 190 -6.35 1.75 19.31
N ALA A 191 -6.81 1.26 18.15
CA ALA A 191 -7.99 1.79 17.46
C ALA A 191 -9.26 1.68 18.31
N TRP A 192 -9.53 0.49 18.85
CA TRP A 192 -10.72 0.27 19.67
C TRP A 192 -10.66 0.94 21.04
N ALA A 193 -9.51 0.97 21.69
CA ALA A 193 -9.33 1.69 22.95
C ALA A 193 -9.55 3.20 22.76
N MET A 194 -9.05 3.79 21.68
CA MET A 194 -9.26 5.19 21.34
C MET A 194 -10.74 5.47 21.04
N LEU A 195 -11.40 4.63 20.26
CA LEU A 195 -12.82 4.75 19.98
C LEU A 195 -13.65 4.68 21.26
N ALA A 196 -13.38 3.70 22.12
CA ALA A 196 -14.07 3.56 23.40
C ALA A 196 -13.86 4.80 24.28
N PHE A 197 -12.65 5.33 24.37
CA PHE A 197 -12.34 6.56 25.11
C PHE A 197 -13.15 7.75 24.59
N VAL A 198 -13.21 7.96 23.28
CA VAL A 198 -13.96 9.05 22.66
C VAL A 198 -15.46 8.91 22.98
N LEU A 199 -16.02 7.71 22.77
CA LEU A 199 -17.46 7.48 23.00
C LEU A 199 -17.86 7.65 24.46
N VAL A 200 -17.04 7.20 25.40
CA VAL A 200 -17.34 7.26 26.84
C VAL A 200 -17.22 8.69 27.42
N ASN A 201 -16.19 9.43 27.00
CA ASN A 201 -15.89 10.73 27.61
C ASN A 201 -16.52 11.93 26.89
N PHE A 202 -16.77 11.84 25.60
CA PHE A 202 -17.26 12.96 24.77
C PHE A 202 -18.56 12.63 24.05
N GLY A 203 -18.92 11.36 23.94
CA GLY A 203 -19.96 10.94 23.01
C GLY A 203 -19.54 11.14 21.56
N LEU A 204 -20.46 10.90 20.64
CA LEU A 204 -20.23 11.15 19.20
C LEU A 204 -21.18 12.25 18.72
N THR A 205 -20.68 13.49 18.68
CA THR A 205 -21.39 14.60 18.02
C THR A 205 -20.89 14.69 16.58
N VAL A 206 -21.78 14.47 15.63
CA VAL A 206 -21.47 14.50 14.19
C VAL A 206 -22.18 15.69 13.57
N ASP A 207 -21.41 16.52 12.87
CA ASP A 207 -21.97 17.66 12.16
C ASP A 207 -22.93 17.18 11.04
N PRO A 208 -24.01 17.97 10.76
CA PRO A 208 -24.95 17.63 9.69
C PRO A 208 -24.22 17.40 8.35
N GLY A 209 -24.54 16.33 7.67
CA GLY A 209 -23.92 15.97 6.39
C GLY A 209 -22.55 15.29 6.49
N MET A 210 -21.96 15.09 7.66
CA MET A 210 -20.63 14.50 7.85
C MET A 210 -20.66 13.01 8.21
N GLY A 211 -21.76 12.48 8.70
CA GLY A 211 -21.87 11.11 9.20
C GLY A 211 -21.99 10.03 8.11
N PRO A 212 -21.96 8.74 8.52
CA PRO A 212 -22.11 7.61 7.58
C PRO A 212 -23.47 7.57 6.87
N GLY A 213 -24.51 8.19 7.45
CA GLY A 213 -25.82 8.35 6.83
C GLY A 213 -25.90 9.46 5.75
N ALA A 214 -24.86 10.26 5.60
CA ALA A 214 -24.80 11.34 4.62
C ALA A 214 -24.45 10.78 3.23
N LEU A 215 -25.41 10.12 2.59
CA LEU A 215 -25.24 9.48 1.27
C LEU A 215 -24.98 10.49 0.14
N GLU A 216 -25.19 11.77 0.38
CA GLU A 216 -24.82 12.82 -0.56
C GLU A 216 -23.33 12.82 -0.90
N GLN A 217 -22.47 12.43 0.06
CA GLN A 217 -21.04 12.23 -0.16
C GLN A 217 -20.71 11.12 -1.19
N LEU A 218 -21.68 10.27 -1.54
CA LEU A 218 -21.57 9.21 -2.55
C LEU A 218 -22.37 9.49 -3.82
N THR A 219 -23.28 10.46 -3.80
CA THR A 219 -24.23 10.68 -4.92
C THR A 219 -24.16 12.08 -5.51
N SER A 220 -23.70 13.09 -4.75
CA SER A 220 -23.62 14.47 -5.21
C SER A 220 -22.16 14.86 -5.56
N PRO A 221 -21.91 15.33 -6.80
CA PRO A 221 -20.58 15.86 -7.15
C PRO A 221 -20.14 17.00 -6.24
N ALA A 222 -21.06 17.88 -5.84
CA ALA A 222 -20.77 19.00 -4.93
C ALA A 222 -20.34 18.55 -3.53
N ALA A 223 -20.71 17.33 -3.11
CA ALA A 223 -20.29 16.72 -1.85
C ALA A 223 -19.08 15.79 -2.01
N GLY A 224 -18.34 15.85 -3.13
CA GLY A 224 -17.12 15.09 -3.36
C GLY A 224 -17.33 13.63 -3.79
N ALA A 225 -18.54 13.25 -4.25
CA ALA A 225 -18.85 11.87 -4.60
C ALA A 225 -17.85 11.26 -5.60
N ALA A 226 -17.43 12.01 -6.62
CA ALA A 226 -16.48 11.52 -7.62
C ALA A 226 -15.12 11.17 -7.00
N VAL A 227 -14.62 12.00 -6.10
CA VAL A 227 -13.35 11.79 -5.37
C VAL A 227 -13.44 10.58 -4.43
N ASN A 228 -14.55 10.44 -3.70
CA ASN A 228 -14.77 9.33 -2.78
C ASN A 228 -14.82 7.98 -3.52
N TRP A 229 -15.55 7.91 -4.65
CA TRP A 229 -15.55 6.72 -5.50
C TRP A 229 -14.19 6.46 -6.14
N ALA A 230 -13.51 7.50 -6.61
CA ALA A 230 -12.18 7.37 -7.19
C ALA A 230 -11.19 6.79 -6.17
N SER A 231 -11.20 7.28 -4.93
CA SER A 231 -10.36 6.79 -3.85
C SER A 231 -10.63 5.31 -3.54
N LEU A 232 -11.90 4.95 -3.39
CA LEU A 232 -12.32 3.57 -3.13
C LEU A 232 -11.91 2.62 -4.29
N ILE A 233 -12.12 3.05 -5.53
CA ILE A 233 -11.82 2.25 -6.73
C ILE A 233 -10.31 2.14 -6.94
N ALA A 234 -9.55 3.23 -6.79
CA ALA A 234 -8.09 3.20 -6.92
C ALA A 234 -7.45 2.22 -5.93
N LEU A 235 -7.87 2.28 -4.67
CA LEU A 235 -7.38 1.37 -3.63
C LEU A 235 -7.91 -0.05 -3.80
N GLY A 236 -9.19 -0.20 -4.16
CA GLY A 236 -9.84 -1.50 -4.32
C GLY A 236 -9.28 -2.33 -5.47
N PHE A 237 -8.97 -1.69 -6.58
CA PHE A 237 -8.45 -2.39 -7.77
C PHE A 237 -6.95 -2.17 -7.96
N GLY A 238 -6.42 -0.98 -7.69
CA GLY A 238 -5.01 -0.68 -7.89
C GLY A 238 -4.08 -1.53 -7.01
N ASN A 239 -4.49 -1.83 -5.79
CA ASN A 239 -3.74 -2.71 -4.89
C ASN A 239 -3.73 -4.19 -5.31
N MET A 240 -4.56 -4.63 -6.27
CA MET A 240 -4.49 -5.99 -6.81
C MET A 240 -3.14 -6.30 -7.48
N VAL A 241 -2.40 -5.26 -7.88
CA VAL A 241 -1.05 -5.37 -8.42
C VAL A 241 0.02 -4.91 -7.43
N ALA A 242 -0.34 -4.76 -6.15
CA ALA A 242 0.57 -4.35 -5.09
C ALA A 242 1.69 -5.38 -4.89
N ILE A 243 2.93 -4.89 -4.93
CA ILE A 243 4.12 -5.75 -4.82
C ILE A 243 4.16 -6.44 -3.47
N ASP A 244 3.87 -5.71 -2.41
CA ASP A 244 3.88 -6.16 -1.03
C ASP A 244 2.78 -7.20 -0.75
N PHE A 245 1.52 -6.97 -1.16
CA PHE A 245 0.44 -7.94 -1.01
C PHE A 245 0.76 -9.25 -1.73
N MET A 246 1.23 -9.16 -2.98
CA MET A 246 1.56 -10.34 -3.76
C MET A 246 2.76 -11.11 -3.19
N ALA A 247 3.75 -10.43 -2.61
CA ALA A 247 4.86 -11.10 -1.92
C ALA A 247 4.37 -11.99 -0.76
N ARG A 248 3.36 -11.52 0.01
CA ARG A 248 2.74 -12.30 1.10
C ARG A 248 1.91 -13.46 0.59
N ILE A 249 1.22 -13.27 -0.53
CA ILE A 249 0.48 -14.36 -1.20
C ILE A 249 1.44 -15.44 -1.69
N PHE A 250 2.58 -15.06 -2.28
CA PHE A 250 3.62 -16.03 -2.71
C PHE A 250 4.33 -16.69 -1.53
N ALA A 251 4.39 -16.03 -0.37
CA ALA A 251 5.02 -16.54 0.84
C ALA A 251 4.13 -17.48 1.66
N ALA A 252 2.81 -17.47 1.45
CA ALA A 252 1.88 -18.37 2.14
C ALA A 252 2.19 -19.85 1.80
N ASP A 253 2.08 -20.71 2.81
CA ASP A 253 2.43 -22.13 2.73
C ASP A 253 1.54 -22.95 1.78
N SER A 254 0.34 -22.43 1.47
CA SER A 254 -0.59 -23.08 0.57
C SER A 254 -1.55 -22.07 -0.10
N PRO A 255 -2.14 -22.42 -1.25
CA PRO A 255 -3.16 -21.61 -1.90
C PRO A 255 -4.38 -21.32 -1.02
N GLU A 256 -4.75 -22.27 -0.18
CA GLU A 256 -5.84 -22.16 0.80
C GLU A 256 -5.50 -21.18 1.91
N THR A 257 -4.28 -21.20 2.42
CA THR A 257 -3.75 -20.26 3.39
C THR A 257 -3.73 -18.85 2.79
N ALA A 258 -3.21 -18.67 1.57
CA ALA A 258 -3.18 -17.38 0.88
C ALA A 258 -4.61 -16.79 0.75
N GLN A 259 -5.59 -17.59 0.35
CA GLN A 259 -6.98 -17.15 0.23
C GLN A 259 -7.59 -16.76 1.57
N LYS A 260 -7.47 -17.62 2.59
CA LYS A 260 -8.02 -17.35 3.92
C LYS A 260 -7.36 -16.15 4.56
N ALA A 261 -6.05 -15.99 4.37
CA ALA A 261 -5.30 -14.83 4.87
C ALA A 261 -5.83 -13.51 4.28
N CYS A 262 -6.17 -13.48 2.99
CA CYS A 262 -6.80 -12.32 2.37
C CYS A 262 -8.15 -11.97 3.00
N PHE A 263 -9.00 -12.95 3.29
CA PHE A 263 -10.31 -12.69 3.91
C PHE A 263 -10.19 -12.20 5.35
N VAL A 264 -9.29 -12.80 6.14
CA VAL A 264 -9.01 -12.34 7.52
C VAL A 264 -8.43 -10.94 7.50
N ALA A 265 -7.48 -10.67 6.61
CA ALA A 265 -6.88 -9.35 6.47
C ALA A 265 -7.91 -8.30 6.01
N SER A 266 -8.81 -8.63 5.08
CA SER A 266 -9.90 -7.73 4.65
C SER A 266 -10.78 -7.32 5.83
N ALA A 267 -11.25 -8.28 6.63
CA ALA A 267 -12.05 -7.99 7.81
C ALA A 267 -11.28 -7.18 8.87
N GLY A 268 -10.01 -7.51 9.09
CA GLY A 268 -9.15 -6.81 10.03
C GLY A 268 -8.83 -5.38 9.61
N THR A 269 -8.67 -5.11 8.31
CA THR A 269 -8.50 -3.75 7.78
C THR A 269 -9.69 -2.87 8.14
N LEU A 270 -10.91 -3.37 8.00
CA LEU A 270 -12.12 -2.65 8.42
C LEU A 270 -12.18 -2.48 9.93
N ALA A 271 -11.81 -3.51 10.69
CA ALA A 271 -11.82 -3.47 12.15
C ALA A 271 -10.86 -2.41 12.73
N ILE A 272 -9.83 -2.01 11.97
CA ILE A 272 -8.91 -0.95 12.37
C ILE A 272 -9.32 0.39 11.75
N GLY A 273 -9.58 0.44 10.45
CA GLY A 273 -9.81 1.69 9.73
C GLY A 273 -11.12 2.38 10.08
N ILE A 274 -12.22 1.64 10.22
CA ILE A 274 -13.54 2.22 10.53
C ILE A 274 -13.58 2.91 11.90
N PRO A 275 -13.00 2.38 12.99
CA PRO A 275 -12.85 3.11 14.23
C PRO A 275 -12.20 4.49 14.05
N PHE A 276 -11.14 4.62 13.27
CA PHE A 276 -10.49 5.91 13.01
C PHE A 276 -11.40 6.87 12.22
N SER A 277 -12.18 6.40 11.25
CA SER A 277 -13.18 7.23 10.57
C SER A 277 -14.25 7.76 11.54
N ILE A 278 -14.70 6.94 12.48
CA ILE A 278 -15.71 7.35 13.48
C ILE A 278 -15.11 8.35 14.48
N ILE A 279 -13.91 8.11 15.00
CA ILE A 279 -13.20 9.03 15.89
C ILE A 279 -13.07 10.41 15.24
N ALA A 280 -12.76 10.45 13.97
CA ALA A 280 -12.55 11.68 13.21
C ALA A 280 -13.79 12.58 13.17
N LEU A 281 -14.99 12.00 13.12
CA LEU A 281 -16.25 12.77 13.04
C LEU A 281 -16.49 13.66 14.28
N GLY A 282 -16.02 13.23 15.45
CA GLY A 282 -16.10 14.02 16.67
C GLY A 282 -14.86 14.88 16.95
N ALA A 283 -13.78 14.68 16.21
CA ALA A 283 -12.47 15.23 16.54
C ALA A 283 -12.44 16.76 16.61
N ASN A 284 -13.00 17.45 15.61
CA ASN A 284 -13.04 18.91 15.55
C ASN A 284 -13.85 19.50 16.71
N GLY A 285 -15.00 18.90 17.03
CA GLY A 285 -15.83 19.30 18.16
C GLY A 285 -15.12 19.13 19.50
N ILE A 286 -14.42 18.00 19.70
CA ILE A 286 -13.66 17.70 20.90
C ILE A 286 -12.49 18.69 21.07
N LEU A 287 -11.74 18.95 20.02
CA LEU A 287 -10.62 19.90 20.04
C LEU A 287 -11.09 21.33 20.30
N SER A 288 -12.21 21.74 19.67
CA SER A 288 -12.81 23.05 19.89
C SER A 288 -13.25 23.23 21.34
N GLN A 289 -13.89 22.22 21.94
CA GLN A 289 -14.28 22.24 23.38
C GLN A 289 -13.05 22.34 24.30
N ALA A 290 -11.93 21.72 23.90
CA ALA A 290 -10.67 21.81 24.64
C ALA A 290 -9.89 23.11 24.36
N GLY A 291 -10.35 23.99 23.47
CA GLY A 291 -9.66 25.23 23.10
C GLY A 291 -8.39 24.99 22.26
N ILE A 292 -8.31 23.86 21.56
CA ILE A 292 -7.14 23.46 20.79
C ILE A 292 -7.42 23.67 19.30
N THR A 293 -6.55 24.44 18.62
CA THR A 293 -6.53 24.56 17.17
C THR A 293 -5.52 23.55 16.61
N PRO A 294 -5.93 22.61 15.73
CA PRO A 294 -4.99 21.67 15.13
C PRO A 294 -3.90 22.38 14.32
N ASP A 295 -2.65 22.03 14.59
CA ASP A 295 -1.49 22.34 13.75
C ASP A 295 -0.90 21.02 13.25
N GLY A 296 -1.34 20.59 12.07
CA GLY A 296 -1.05 19.26 11.50
C GLY A 296 -2.19 18.25 11.67
N PRO A 297 -1.88 16.94 11.62
CA PRO A 297 -2.90 15.88 11.68
C PRO A 297 -3.79 15.98 12.91
N VAL A 298 -5.11 15.94 12.68
CA VAL A 298 -6.14 16.09 13.73
C VAL A 298 -5.97 15.08 14.86
N LEU A 299 -5.62 13.85 14.53
CA LEU A 299 -5.39 12.79 15.52
C LEU A 299 -4.23 13.13 16.45
N TYR A 300 -3.12 13.72 15.94
CA TYR A 300 -2.01 14.13 16.81
C TYR A 300 -2.39 15.28 17.76
N ALA A 301 -3.21 16.21 17.31
CA ALA A 301 -3.74 17.26 18.18
C ALA A 301 -4.57 16.67 19.33
N MET A 302 -5.42 15.67 19.04
CA MET A 302 -6.18 14.94 20.07
C MET A 302 -5.25 14.20 21.06
N LEU A 303 -4.24 13.52 20.57
CA LEU A 303 -3.30 12.75 21.41
C LEU A 303 -2.47 13.64 22.33
N LYS A 304 -2.14 14.85 21.92
CA LYS A 304 -1.40 15.82 22.74
C LYS A 304 -2.25 16.51 23.80
N GLY A 305 -3.50 16.85 23.46
CA GLY A 305 -4.27 17.79 24.26
C GLY A 305 -5.45 17.20 25.03
N VAL A 306 -5.93 16.01 24.64
CA VAL A 306 -7.19 15.49 25.13
C VAL A 306 -7.05 14.08 25.71
N VAL A 307 -6.21 13.26 25.08
CA VAL A 307 -6.10 11.83 25.38
C VAL A 307 -5.11 11.57 26.52
N PRO A 308 -5.46 10.71 27.50
CA PRO A 308 -4.51 10.35 28.57
C PRO A 308 -3.19 9.79 28.02
N PRO A 309 -2.02 10.10 28.61
CA PRO A 309 -0.71 9.80 28.03
C PRO A 309 -0.47 8.33 27.69
N LEU A 310 -0.94 7.39 28.52
CA LEU A 310 -0.77 5.95 28.26
C LEU A 310 -1.60 5.47 27.07
N LEU A 311 -2.85 5.94 26.95
CA LEU A 311 -3.68 5.67 25.78
C LEU A 311 -3.10 6.36 24.53
N GLY A 312 -2.65 7.60 24.68
CA GLY A 312 -1.96 8.33 23.61
C GLY A 312 -0.74 7.58 23.11
N LEU A 313 0.09 7.02 23.99
CA LEU A 313 1.23 6.18 23.62
C LEU A 313 0.81 4.91 22.87
N LEU A 314 -0.25 4.23 23.30
CA LEU A 314 -0.79 3.05 22.62
C LEU A 314 -1.24 3.37 21.20
N VAL A 315 -1.97 4.49 21.01
CA VAL A 315 -2.43 4.93 19.69
C VAL A 315 -1.27 5.38 18.81
N LEU A 316 -0.27 6.07 19.37
CA LEU A 316 0.96 6.42 18.64
C LEU A 316 1.72 5.16 18.21
N ALA A 317 1.81 4.16 19.07
CA ALA A 317 2.40 2.87 18.71
C ALA A 317 1.63 2.16 17.60
N ALA A 318 0.28 2.27 17.60
CA ALA A 318 -0.56 1.76 16.52
C ALA A 318 -0.30 2.46 15.17
N ILE A 319 -0.22 3.79 15.15
CA ILE A 319 0.08 4.57 13.95
C ILE A 319 1.51 4.29 13.47
N LEU A 320 2.46 4.23 14.40
CA LEU A 320 3.86 3.92 14.07
C LEU A 320 4.01 2.50 13.52
N SER A 321 3.27 1.53 14.09
CA SER A 321 3.16 0.17 13.55
C SER A 321 2.72 0.17 12.09
N ALA A 322 1.65 0.91 11.81
CA ALA A 322 1.11 1.06 10.45
C ALA A 322 2.11 1.69 9.48
N SER A 323 2.85 2.73 9.91
CA SER A 323 3.90 3.35 9.09
C SER A 323 5.08 2.40 8.82
N LEU A 324 5.55 1.69 9.86
CA LEU A 324 6.71 0.81 9.77
C LEU A 324 6.44 -0.38 8.86
N SER A 325 5.30 -1.07 9.04
CA SER A 325 4.93 -2.28 8.29
C SER A 325 4.80 -2.01 6.79
N THR A 326 4.19 -0.88 6.41
CA THR A 326 4.05 -0.54 4.99
C THR A 326 5.34 -0.01 4.39
N ALA A 327 6.13 0.76 5.16
CA ALA A 327 7.43 1.24 4.69
C ALA A 327 8.41 0.09 4.43
N ASP A 328 8.46 -0.93 5.31
CA ASP A 328 9.34 -2.09 5.10
C ASP A 328 8.90 -2.94 3.91
N GLY A 329 7.60 -3.15 3.73
CA GLY A 329 7.05 -3.82 2.56
C GLY A 329 7.36 -3.09 1.26
N ALA A 330 7.28 -1.77 1.26
CA ALA A 330 7.63 -0.94 0.11
C ALA A 330 9.13 -1.03 -0.21
N ILE A 331 10.02 -0.95 0.79
CA ILE A 331 11.47 -1.09 0.59
C ILE A 331 11.80 -2.49 0.07
N LEU A 332 11.34 -3.55 0.75
CA LEU A 332 11.63 -4.93 0.40
C LEU A 332 11.06 -5.29 -0.98
N GLY A 333 9.79 -4.98 -1.21
CA GLY A 333 9.10 -5.29 -2.45
C GLY A 333 9.72 -4.59 -3.65
N THR A 334 9.94 -3.28 -3.57
CA THR A 334 10.49 -2.50 -4.68
C THR A 334 11.94 -2.86 -4.97
N SER A 335 12.76 -3.04 -3.95
CA SER A 335 14.16 -3.48 -4.13
C SER A 335 14.24 -4.86 -4.78
N SER A 336 13.32 -5.77 -4.44
CA SER A 336 13.20 -7.08 -5.05
C SER A 336 12.85 -6.98 -6.54
N VAL A 337 11.86 -6.16 -6.88
CA VAL A 337 11.41 -5.93 -8.26
C VAL A 337 12.51 -5.30 -9.10
N LEU A 338 13.24 -4.31 -8.56
CA LEU A 338 14.37 -3.72 -9.27
C LEU A 338 15.48 -4.74 -9.53
N ALA A 339 15.89 -5.49 -8.51
CA ALA A 339 16.97 -6.47 -8.67
C ALA A 339 16.55 -7.63 -9.59
N HIS A 340 15.38 -8.22 -9.34
CA HIS A 340 14.93 -9.44 -10.01
C HIS A 340 14.37 -9.17 -11.41
N ASN A 341 13.49 -8.16 -11.55
CA ASN A 341 12.75 -7.92 -12.78
C ASN A 341 13.37 -6.85 -13.65
N VAL A 342 13.85 -5.73 -13.12
CA VAL A 342 14.46 -4.68 -13.95
C VAL A 342 15.88 -5.09 -14.36
N LEU A 343 16.75 -5.38 -13.39
CA LEU A 343 18.13 -5.79 -13.65
C LEU A 343 18.25 -7.24 -14.16
N GLY A 344 17.21 -8.06 -14.00
CA GLY A 344 17.14 -9.42 -14.53
C GLY A 344 17.98 -10.44 -13.77
N ILE A 345 18.34 -10.14 -12.52
CA ILE A 345 19.13 -11.04 -11.67
C ILE A 345 18.21 -12.11 -11.11
N ARG A 346 18.43 -13.36 -11.48
CA ARG A 346 17.60 -14.49 -11.08
C ARG A 346 18.23 -15.25 -9.91
N HIS A 347 17.37 -15.86 -9.09
CA HIS A 347 17.82 -16.80 -8.07
C HIS A 347 18.58 -17.95 -8.72
N ALA A 348 19.76 -18.29 -8.18
CA ALA A 348 20.53 -19.43 -8.60
C ALA A 348 20.41 -20.55 -7.56
N THR A 349 19.97 -21.73 -7.98
CA THR A 349 19.83 -22.91 -7.11
C THR A 349 21.16 -23.48 -6.63
N ALA A 350 22.27 -23.16 -7.32
CA ALA A 350 23.62 -23.52 -6.91
C ALA A 350 24.39 -22.26 -6.48
N HIS A 351 24.65 -22.13 -5.20
CA HIS A 351 25.50 -21.07 -4.68
C HIS A 351 26.95 -21.42 -4.97
N GLY A 352 27.54 -20.75 -5.98
CA GLY A 352 29.00 -20.76 -6.16
C GLY A 352 29.70 -20.02 -4.99
N ALA A 353 31.02 -20.01 -4.98
CA ALA A 353 31.86 -19.38 -3.93
C ALA A 353 31.56 -17.87 -3.67
N GLY A 354 30.70 -17.23 -4.44
CA GLY A 354 30.34 -15.80 -4.35
C GLY A 354 29.02 -15.48 -3.62
N GLY A 355 28.32 -16.44 -3.02
CA GLY A 355 27.04 -16.22 -2.33
C GLY A 355 25.85 -15.94 -3.28
N ASP A 356 24.69 -15.58 -2.71
CA ASP A 356 23.47 -15.27 -3.48
C ASP A 356 23.51 -13.84 -4.03
N LYS A 357 23.77 -13.73 -5.34
CA LYS A 357 23.86 -12.44 -6.03
C LYS A 357 22.56 -11.66 -6.00
N LEU A 358 21.40 -12.34 -6.06
CA LEU A 358 20.09 -11.68 -6.00
C LEU A 358 19.91 -11.01 -4.62
N LEU A 359 20.26 -11.72 -3.56
CA LEU A 359 20.18 -11.18 -2.19
C LEU A 359 21.05 -9.92 -2.04
N LEU A 360 22.31 -9.97 -2.51
CA LEU A 360 23.21 -8.82 -2.43
C LEU A 360 22.67 -7.60 -3.18
N ILE A 361 22.24 -7.79 -4.42
CA ILE A 361 21.75 -6.67 -5.26
C ILE A 361 20.42 -6.14 -4.73
N THR A 362 19.53 -6.99 -4.21
CA THR A 362 18.29 -6.53 -3.56
C THR A 362 18.61 -5.60 -2.38
N ARG A 363 19.57 -5.96 -1.53
CA ARG A 363 20.02 -5.10 -0.43
C ARG A 363 20.60 -3.76 -0.89
N LEU A 364 21.33 -3.74 -2.00
CA LEU A 364 21.82 -2.49 -2.60
C LEU A 364 20.67 -1.64 -3.17
N MET A 365 19.70 -2.25 -3.84
CA MET A 365 18.53 -1.53 -4.35
C MET A 365 17.66 -0.96 -3.22
N ALA A 366 17.63 -1.61 -2.05
CA ALA A 366 16.93 -1.08 -0.88
C ALA A 366 17.48 0.28 -0.44
N VAL A 367 18.80 0.53 -0.56
CA VAL A 367 19.39 1.86 -0.30
C VAL A 367 18.79 2.90 -1.26
N VAL A 368 18.78 2.57 -2.56
CA VAL A 368 18.28 3.49 -3.61
C VAL A 368 16.83 3.88 -3.35
N ILE A 369 15.97 2.87 -3.05
CA ILE A 369 14.55 3.11 -2.80
C ILE A 369 14.33 3.90 -1.50
N THR A 370 15.07 3.61 -0.45
CA THR A 370 14.97 4.35 0.82
C THR A 370 15.33 5.82 0.62
N VAL A 371 16.43 6.12 -0.08
CA VAL A 371 16.83 7.50 -0.39
C VAL A 371 15.76 8.18 -1.26
N LEU A 372 15.23 7.50 -2.27
CA LEU A 372 14.16 8.06 -3.13
C LEU A 372 12.90 8.37 -2.31
N GLY A 373 12.48 7.47 -1.41
CA GLY A 373 11.35 7.70 -0.51
C GLY A 373 11.54 8.92 0.39
N VAL A 374 12.73 9.09 0.97
CA VAL A 374 13.08 10.28 1.76
C VAL A 374 12.99 11.55 0.91
N VAL A 375 13.59 11.56 -0.27
CA VAL A 375 13.57 12.74 -1.16
C VAL A 375 12.14 13.13 -1.57
N LEU A 376 11.30 12.12 -1.91
CA LEU A 376 9.90 12.35 -2.25
C LEU A 376 9.11 12.87 -1.04
N GLY A 377 9.29 12.29 0.14
CA GLY A 377 8.61 12.72 1.37
C GLY A 377 8.97 14.15 1.79
N LEU A 378 10.22 14.57 1.54
CA LEU A 378 10.64 15.95 1.79
C LEU A 378 10.02 16.96 0.81
N LYS A 379 9.71 16.52 -0.43
CA LYS A 379 9.09 17.37 -1.45
C LYS A 379 7.58 17.46 -1.35
N VAL A 380 6.93 16.40 -0.89
CA VAL A 380 5.48 16.26 -0.84
C VAL A 380 5.06 15.85 0.58
N PRO A 381 4.91 16.79 1.51
CA PRO A 381 4.59 16.48 2.91
C PRO A 381 3.08 16.18 3.12
N GLN A 382 2.47 15.34 2.27
CA GLN A 382 1.05 15.01 2.29
C GLN A 382 0.85 13.48 2.20
N THR A 383 0.47 12.87 3.30
CA THR A 383 0.36 11.40 3.43
C THR A 383 -0.73 10.80 2.54
N GLY A 384 -1.99 11.22 2.68
CA GLY A 384 -3.14 10.61 2.01
C GLY A 384 -3.06 10.66 0.48
N VAL A 385 -2.58 11.77 -0.08
CA VAL A 385 -2.43 11.94 -1.53
C VAL A 385 -1.36 10.99 -2.10
N LEU A 386 -0.26 10.79 -1.39
CA LEU A 386 0.82 9.90 -1.83
C LEU A 386 0.36 8.44 -1.92
N LEU A 387 -0.47 7.96 -0.98
CA LEU A 387 -1.07 6.63 -1.04
C LEU A 387 -1.97 6.46 -2.28
N LEU A 388 -2.88 7.40 -2.47
CA LEU A 388 -3.81 7.35 -3.60
C LEU A 388 -3.08 7.36 -4.94
N LEU A 389 -2.07 8.22 -5.09
CA LEU A 389 -1.23 8.29 -6.28
C LEU A 389 -0.50 6.98 -6.58
N ALA A 390 0.03 6.32 -5.53
CA ALA A 390 0.74 5.07 -5.69
C ALA A 390 -0.11 4.01 -6.40
N PHE A 391 -1.35 3.84 -5.97
CA PHE A 391 -2.21 2.79 -6.50
C PHE A 391 -3.02 3.20 -7.73
N ASP A 392 -3.32 4.48 -7.88
CA ASP A 392 -4.00 5.04 -9.05
C ASP A 392 -3.18 4.84 -10.35
N MET A 393 -1.87 5.11 -10.30
CA MET A 393 -0.99 4.85 -11.45
C MET A 393 -0.92 3.37 -11.82
N SER A 394 -0.84 2.49 -10.81
CA SER A 394 -0.83 1.04 -11.01
C SER A 394 -2.19 0.54 -11.55
N PHE A 395 -3.29 1.11 -11.09
CA PHE A 395 -4.63 0.80 -11.56
C PHE A 395 -4.81 1.13 -13.05
N ALA A 396 -4.37 2.30 -13.46
CA ALA A 396 -4.54 2.80 -14.82
C ALA A 396 -3.98 1.87 -15.91
N GLY A 397 -2.86 1.17 -15.63
CA GLY A 397 -2.16 0.40 -16.66
C GLY A 397 -1.98 -1.09 -16.41
N LEU A 398 -2.01 -1.55 -15.16
CA LEU A 398 -1.52 -2.89 -14.83
C LEU A 398 -2.62 -3.88 -14.43
N VAL A 399 -3.70 -3.44 -13.81
CA VAL A 399 -4.76 -4.33 -13.31
C VAL A 399 -5.47 -5.10 -14.44
N VAL A 400 -5.79 -4.41 -15.52
CA VAL A 400 -6.48 -5.03 -16.67
C VAL A 400 -5.64 -6.15 -17.31
N PRO A 401 -4.34 -5.97 -17.60
CA PRO A 401 -3.51 -7.06 -18.08
C PRO A 401 -3.32 -8.20 -17.07
N LEU A 402 -3.32 -7.92 -15.76
CA LEU A 402 -3.27 -8.98 -14.74
C LEU A 402 -4.52 -9.87 -14.84
N ILE A 403 -5.70 -9.26 -14.73
CA ILE A 403 -6.97 -9.98 -14.75
C ILE A 403 -7.19 -10.67 -16.11
N GLY A 404 -6.96 -9.94 -17.20
CA GLY A 404 -7.08 -10.49 -18.56
C GLY A 404 -6.09 -11.63 -18.80
N GLY A 405 -4.88 -11.53 -18.28
CA GLY A 405 -3.87 -12.59 -18.38
C GLY A 405 -4.26 -13.85 -17.63
N LEU A 406 -4.92 -13.76 -16.49
CA LEU A 406 -5.38 -14.91 -15.72
C LEU A 406 -6.64 -15.56 -16.30
N PHE A 407 -7.61 -14.76 -16.74
CA PHE A 407 -8.97 -15.26 -17.00
C PHE A 407 -9.40 -15.18 -18.47
N TRP A 408 -8.66 -14.49 -19.33
CA TRP A 408 -9.05 -14.34 -20.72
C TRP A 408 -8.05 -14.97 -21.70
N ALA A 409 -8.44 -16.08 -22.33
CA ALA A 409 -7.58 -16.85 -23.21
C ALA A 409 -7.07 -16.07 -24.46
N LYS A 410 -7.79 -15.01 -24.88
CA LYS A 410 -7.41 -14.19 -26.03
C LYS A 410 -6.47 -13.04 -25.68
N ALA A 411 -6.07 -12.89 -24.40
CA ALA A 411 -5.11 -11.88 -23.99
C ALA A 411 -3.76 -12.04 -24.71
N THR A 412 -3.27 -10.94 -25.30
CA THR A 412 -2.03 -10.94 -26.05
C THR A 412 -1.00 -9.97 -25.48
N ARG A 413 0.29 -10.17 -25.81
CA ARG A 413 1.37 -9.24 -25.44
C ARG A 413 1.10 -7.82 -25.97
N GLN A 414 0.63 -7.70 -27.23
CA GLN A 414 0.34 -6.41 -27.85
C GLN A 414 -0.81 -5.71 -27.16
N GLY A 415 -1.86 -6.46 -26.76
CA GLY A 415 -2.96 -5.95 -25.97
C GLY A 415 -2.50 -5.42 -24.60
N ALA A 416 -1.63 -6.16 -23.90
CA ALA A 416 -1.08 -5.72 -22.63
C ALA A 416 -0.25 -4.43 -22.79
N LEU A 417 0.60 -4.32 -23.80
CA LEU A 417 1.37 -3.10 -24.09
C LEU A 417 0.46 -1.92 -24.42
N ALA A 418 -0.58 -2.15 -25.24
CA ALA A 418 -1.56 -1.11 -25.57
C ALA A 418 -2.32 -0.62 -24.33
N CYS A 419 -2.75 -1.54 -23.46
CA CYS A 419 -3.39 -1.19 -22.18
C CYS A 419 -2.48 -0.32 -21.32
N ILE A 420 -1.24 -0.76 -21.08
CA ILE A 420 -0.27 -0.04 -20.25
C ILE A 420 -0.01 1.35 -20.84
N ALA A 421 0.23 1.42 -22.16
CA ALA A 421 0.51 2.70 -22.82
C ALA A 421 -0.69 3.66 -22.73
N VAL A 422 -1.88 3.21 -23.15
CA VAL A 422 -3.09 4.06 -23.17
C VAL A 422 -3.53 4.42 -21.76
N GLY A 423 -3.62 3.46 -20.84
CA GLY A 423 -4.04 3.69 -19.46
C GLY A 423 -3.09 4.61 -18.73
N SER A 424 -1.78 4.30 -18.73
CA SER A 424 -0.80 5.11 -17.99
C SER A 424 -0.57 6.49 -18.61
N LEU A 425 -0.52 6.61 -19.94
CA LEU A 425 -0.34 7.91 -20.60
C LEU A 425 -1.57 8.80 -20.45
N SER A 426 -2.80 8.25 -20.59
CA SER A 426 -4.02 9.02 -20.36
C SER A 426 -4.09 9.50 -18.90
N ARG A 427 -3.70 8.64 -17.94
CA ARG A 427 -3.68 9.03 -16.52
C ARG A 427 -2.66 10.13 -16.25
N LEU A 428 -1.45 9.99 -16.78
CA LEU A 428 -0.40 11.00 -16.63
C LEU A 428 -0.78 12.35 -17.28
N LEU A 429 -1.39 12.30 -18.48
CA LEU A 429 -1.87 13.50 -19.15
C LEU A 429 -2.98 14.19 -18.33
N MET A 430 -4.00 13.45 -17.92
CA MET A 430 -5.06 14.03 -17.08
C MET A 430 -4.51 14.54 -15.75
N PHE A 431 -3.55 13.82 -15.13
CA PHE A 431 -2.85 14.27 -13.93
C PHE A 431 -2.21 15.65 -14.12
N SER A 432 -1.51 15.85 -15.23
CA SER A 432 -0.82 17.10 -15.49
C SER A 432 -1.74 18.26 -15.84
N LEU A 433 -3.00 18.01 -16.21
CA LEU A 433 -4.00 19.01 -16.56
C LEU A 433 -4.99 19.30 -15.43
N MET A 434 -5.03 18.47 -14.37
CA MET A 434 -5.94 18.64 -13.24
C MET A 434 -5.36 19.58 -12.19
N PRO A 435 -6.12 20.62 -11.78
CA PRO A 435 -5.66 21.55 -10.73
C PRO A 435 -5.65 20.91 -9.34
N THR A 436 -6.51 19.93 -9.11
CA THR A 436 -6.60 19.19 -7.84
C THR A 436 -6.50 17.69 -8.08
N MET A 437 -6.15 16.97 -7.02
CA MET A 437 -6.10 15.52 -6.97
C MET A 437 -6.59 15.02 -5.62
N PHE A 438 -7.65 14.24 -5.65
CA PHE A 438 -8.28 13.71 -4.44
C PHE A 438 -8.59 14.82 -3.41
N GLY A 439 -9.07 15.95 -3.91
CA GLY A 439 -9.45 17.11 -3.09
C GLY A 439 -8.31 18.05 -2.67
N VAL A 440 -7.08 17.77 -3.08
CA VAL A 440 -5.89 18.58 -2.71
C VAL A 440 -5.23 19.18 -3.96
N ASP A 441 -4.67 20.39 -3.83
CA ASP A 441 -4.01 21.08 -4.93
C ASP A 441 -2.86 20.24 -5.53
N ASN A 442 -2.82 20.17 -6.85
CA ASN A 442 -1.76 19.49 -7.59
C ASN A 442 -0.48 20.31 -7.62
N THR A 443 0.38 20.11 -6.65
CA THR A 443 1.69 20.78 -6.54
C THR A 443 2.84 20.03 -7.24
N LEU A 444 2.58 18.81 -7.74
CA LEU A 444 3.62 17.95 -8.33
C LEU A 444 3.85 18.23 -9.81
N LEU A 445 2.77 18.24 -10.59
CA LEU A 445 2.85 18.45 -12.03
C LEU A 445 1.52 19.02 -12.52
N TYR A 446 1.41 20.32 -12.60
CA TYR A 446 0.20 20.99 -13.09
C TYR A 446 0.54 22.00 -14.18
N PHE A 447 -0.13 21.86 -15.32
CA PHE A 447 -0.12 22.85 -16.40
C PHE A 447 -1.47 23.58 -16.43
N PRO A 448 -1.51 24.89 -16.06
CA PRO A 448 -2.73 25.67 -16.08
C PRO A 448 -3.41 25.62 -17.47
N ASN A 449 -4.70 25.32 -17.48
CA ASN A 449 -5.48 25.17 -18.70
C ASN A 449 -6.94 25.56 -18.46
N GLY A 450 -7.71 25.74 -19.55
CA GLY A 450 -9.14 26.03 -19.48
C GLY A 450 -10.03 24.80 -19.73
N LEU A 451 -9.46 23.60 -19.81
CA LEU A 451 -10.22 22.38 -20.16
C LEU A 451 -10.72 21.65 -18.91
N PHE A 452 -9.92 21.61 -17.85
CA PHE A 452 -10.23 20.87 -16.63
C PHE A 452 -10.28 21.82 -15.43
N THR A 453 -11.35 21.68 -14.64
CA THR A 453 -11.55 22.37 -13.36
C THR A 453 -11.51 21.35 -12.23
N ALA A 454 -11.49 21.81 -10.98
CA ALA A 454 -11.52 20.95 -9.80
C ALA A 454 -12.76 20.02 -9.75
N ASP A 455 -13.86 20.38 -10.43
CA ASP A 455 -15.07 19.56 -10.50
C ASP A 455 -14.86 18.23 -11.23
N PHE A 456 -13.81 18.10 -12.04
CA PHE A 456 -13.43 16.87 -12.72
C PHE A 456 -12.53 15.96 -11.85
N ASP A 457 -12.19 16.37 -10.61
CA ASP A 457 -11.37 15.55 -9.72
C ASP A 457 -12.06 14.19 -9.47
N GLY A 458 -11.24 13.13 -9.43
CA GLY A 458 -11.69 11.74 -9.33
C GLY A 458 -12.03 11.07 -10.67
N PHE A 459 -12.53 11.79 -11.69
CA PHE A 459 -12.87 11.18 -12.99
C PHE A 459 -11.65 10.57 -13.71
N PRO A 460 -10.45 11.19 -13.72
CA PRO A 460 -9.27 10.60 -14.35
C PRO A 460 -8.93 9.20 -13.85
N THR A 461 -9.09 8.94 -12.56
CA THR A 461 -8.89 7.64 -11.93
C THR A 461 -9.84 6.57 -12.48
N MET A 462 -11.07 6.93 -12.81
CA MET A 462 -12.06 6.01 -13.35
C MET A 462 -11.94 5.85 -14.88
N ILE A 463 -11.63 6.92 -15.60
CA ILE A 463 -11.61 6.93 -17.07
C ILE A 463 -10.35 6.23 -17.61
N SER A 464 -9.18 6.47 -17.02
CA SER A 464 -7.91 5.97 -17.55
C SER A 464 -7.83 4.44 -17.64
N PRO A 465 -8.23 3.65 -16.62
CA PRO A 465 -8.24 2.20 -16.73
C PRO A 465 -9.31 1.68 -17.71
N LEU A 466 -10.43 2.41 -17.90
CA LEU A 466 -11.42 2.06 -18.91
C LEU A 466 -10.88 2.25 -20.33
N LEU A 467 -10.15 3.34 -20.60
CA LEU A 467 -9.43 3.53 -21.85
C LEU A 467 -8.40 2.42 -22.07
N GLY A 468 -7.67 2.08 -21.04
CA GLY A 468 -6.73 0.94 -21.04
C GLY A 468 -7.43 -0.40 -21.34
N LEU A 469 -8.59 -0.65 -20.75
CA LEU A 469 -9.42 -1.85 -21.01
C LEU A 469 -9.86 -1.93 -22.45
N VAL A 470 -10.39 -0.84 -23.02
CA VAL A 470 -10.79 -0.78 -24.42
C VAL A 470 -9.61 -1.08 -25.35
N ALA A 471 -8.46 -0.46 -25.09
CA ALA A 471 -7.24 -0.71 -25.86
C ALA A 471 -6.77 -2.17 -25.71
N PHE A 472 -6.81 -2.73 -24.50
CA PHE A 472 -6.46 -4.12 -24.24
C PHE A 472 -7.31 -5.10 -25.03
N VAL A 473 -8.63 -4.93 -24.98
CA VAL A 473 -9.58 -5.81 -25.67
C VAL A 473 -9.45 -5.68 -27.17
N ALA A 474 -9.46 -4.46 -27.71
CA ALA A 474 -9.39 -4.20 -29.14
C ALA A 474 -8.10 -4.77 -29.75
N VAL A 475 -6.94 -4.41 -29.17
CA VAL A 475 -5.65 -4.86 -29.70
C VAL A 475 -5.44 -6.37 -29.48
N SER A 476 -5.92 -6.94 -28.36
CA SER A 476 -5.84 -8.38 -28.16
C SER A 476 -6.65 -9.15 -29.18
N LEU A 477 -7.87 -8.72 -29.51
CA LEU A 477 -8.71 -9.36 -30.53
C LEU A 477 -8.07 -9.28 -31.93
N LEU A 478 -7.47 -8.14 -32.27
CA LEU A 478 -6.78 -7.94 -33.57
C LEU A 478 -5.50 -8.75 -33.70
N THR A 479 -4.82 -9.02 -32.58
CA THR A 479 -3.50 -9.68 -32.59
C THR A 479 -3.54 -11.13 -32.10
N HIS A 480 -4.70 -11.61 -31.66
CA HIS A 480 -4.88 -12.98 -31.23
C HIS A 480 -4.74 -13.94 -32.41
N LYS A 481 -3.75 -14.83 -32.31
CA LYS A 481 -3.59 -15.92 -33.24
C LYS A 481 -4.06 -17.21 -32.56
N PRO A 482 -5.08 -17.90 -33.08
CA PRO A 482 -5.47 -19.21 -32.53
C PRO A 482 -4.25 -20.15 -32.54
N LEU A 483 -4.04 -20.84 -31.43
CA LEU A 483 -2.97 -21.84 -31.35
C LEU A 483 -3.27 -22.95 -32.37
N THR A 484 -2.34 -23.23 -33.26
CA THR A 484 -2.41 -24.42 -34.10
C THR A 484 -2.38 -25.66 -33.20
N ALA A 485 -3.01 -26.75 -33.64
CA ALA A 485 -3.09 -28.01 -32.87
C ALA A 485 -1.71 -28.54 -32.41
N GLU A 486 -0.68 -28.29 -33.22
CA GLU A 486 0.71 -28.61 -32.91
C GLU A 486 1.27 -27.81 -31.74
N ARG A 487 1.04 -26.50 -31.70
CA ARG A 487 1.45 -25.63 -30.57
C ARG A 487 0.65 -25.86 -29.29
N GLN A 488 -0.60 -26.32 -29.40
CA GLN A 488 -1.34 -26.77 -28.22
C GLN A 488 -0.74 -28.01 -27.59
N ARG A 489 -0.28 -28.95 -28.42
CA ARG A 489 0.39 -30.18 -27.98
C ARG A 489 1.74 -29.90 -27.32
N ASP A 490 2.55 -28.99 -27.90
CA ASP A 490 3.83 -28.56 -27.35
C ASP A 490 3.67 -27.84 -26.00
N LYS A 491 2.65 -27.00 -25.88
CA LYS A 491 2.38 -26.29 -24.63
C LYS A 491 1.96 -27.24 -23.50
N VAL A 492 1.12 -28.25 -23.80
CA VAL A 492 0.75 -29.29 -22.85
C VAL A 492 1.97 -30.14 -22.46
N LEU A 493 2.87 -30.45 -23.42
CA LEU A 493 4.10 -31.19 -23.15
C LEU A 493 5.10 -30.38 -22.32
N ASP A 494 5.18 -29.07 -22.50
CA ASP A 494 6.02 -28.17 -21.70
C ASP A 494 5.43 -27.97 -20.28
N GLU A 495 4.12 -27.87 -20.14
CA GLU A 495 3.44 -27.86 -18.84
C GLU A 495 3.67 -29.17 -18.07
N VAL A 496 3.61 -30.32 -18.75
CA VAL A 496 3.88 -31.64 -18.14
C VAL A 496 5.37 -31.81 -17.78
N ARG A 497 6.29 -31.20 -18.54
CA ARG A 497 7.74 -31.24 -18.24
C ARG A 497 8.15 -30.27 -17.13
N SER A 498 7.31 -29.28 -16.82
CA SER A 498 7.54 -28.31 -15.75
C SER A 498 6.92 -28.71 -14.39
N LEU A 499 6.15 -29.82 -14.39
CA LEU A 499 5.66 -30.50 -13.19
C LEU A 499 6.66 -31.54 -12.71
#